data_dd09104392531e4546a713244be4e4b5
#
_entry.id   dd09104392531e4546a713244be4e4b5
#
_cell.length_a   1.000
_cell.length_b   1.000
_cell.length_c   1.000
_cell.angle_alpha   90.00
_cell.angle_beta   90.00
_cell.angle_gamma   90.00
#
_symmetry.space_group_name_H-M   'P 1'
#
loop_
_entity.id
_entity.type
_entity.pdbx_description
1 polymer ?
#
loop_
_entity_poly.entity_id
_entity_poly.type
_entity_poly.pdbx_seq_one_letter_code
_entity_poly.pdbx_strand_id
1 'polypeptide(L)'
;MEDALFEEYHKFMNPKEYGGEFDKDIVKKLLSYHIYPFLFNKRQYERLNLDIPNNLKSQFQHTSWKNVELTTLANETVFKCILSKDKNIFPYININCDKVKTSLTGTFFSLESREKALAHIERLCKDARTITIHDKYLSVDEAQKICGLLPARKGLTIRIHNRNISNTTYIFTNINTVFCNHCKDWTVEPTDLLVNSHHDRYMIIDDNLAVILTSGFSNLFSDPKDITYIVGSVDSNPLMRK
;
A
#
# COMPACT_ATOMS: atom_id res chain seq x y z
N MET A 1 12.71 0.05 -7.32
CA MET A 1 13.72 0.86 -6.59
C MET A 1 14.40 1.83 -7.53
N GLU A 2 15.01 2.90 -7.00
CA GLU A 2 15.80 3.86 -7.79
C GLU A 2 17.13 3.29 -8.29
N ASP A 3 17.73 3.97 -9.29
CA ASP A 3 18.92 3.49 -10.01
C ASP A 3 20.11 3.20 -9.09
N ALA A 4 20.41 4.10 -8.12
CA ALA A 4 21.52 3.89 -7.18
C ALA A 4 21.36 2.63 -6.30
N LEU A 5 20.14 2.29 -5.92
CA LEU A 5 19.86 1.06 -5.18
C LEU A 5 19.85 -0.16 -6.09
N PHE A 6 19.37 0.02 -7.31
CA PHE A 6 19.32 -1.05 -8.31
C PHE A 6 20.73 -1.47 -8.71
N GLU A 7 21.66 -0.55 -8.89
CA GLU A 7 23.07 -0.82 -9.21
C GLU A 7 23.72 -1.72 -8.14
N GLU A 8 23.59 -1.35 -6.85
CA GLU A 8 24.15 -2.13 -5.76
C GLU A 8 23.50 -3.52 -5.62
N TYR A 9 22.19 -3.60 -5.83
CA TYR A 9 21.48 -4.86 -5.84
C TYR A 9 21.91 -5.76 -7.01
N HIS A 10 22.13 -5.17 -8.19
CA HIS A 10 22.61 -5.88 -9.38
C HIS A 10 24.02 -6.47 -9.17
N LYS A 11 24.93 -5.69 -8.60
CA LYS A 11 26.27 -6.15 -8.21
C LYS A 11 26.21 -7.32 -7.21
N PHE A 12 25.34 -7.22 -6.22
CA PHE A 12 25.12 -8.29 -5.24
C PHE A 12 24.60 -9.57 -5.88
N MET A 13 23.67 -9.48 -6.83
CA MET A 13 23.10 -10.64 -7.53
C MET A 13 24.07 -11.28 -8.53
N ASN A 14 25.11 -10.56 -8.98
CA ASN A 14 26.09 -11.01 -9.96
C ASN A 14 27.54 -10.94 -9.42
N PRO A 15 27.85 -11.58 -8.28
CA PRO A 15 29.13 -11.41 -7.58
C PRO A 15 30.36 -11.87 -8.40
N LYS A 16 30.16 -12.78 -9.34
CA LYS A 16 31.27 -13.25 -10.22
C LYS A 16 31.71 -12.17 -11.20
N GLU A 17 30.79 -11.33 -11.65
CA GLU A 17 31.02 -10.29 -12.64
C GLU A 17 31.65 -9.05 -12.02
N TYR A 18 31.28 -8.74 -10.78
CA TYR A 18 31.72 -7.55 -10.03
C TYR A 18 32.73 -7.85 -8.92
N GLY A 19 33.34 -9.05 -8.91
CA GLY A 19 34.35 -9.41 -7.88
C GLY A 19 33.79 -9.43 -6.44
N GLY A 20 32.48 -9.39 -6.27
CA GLY A 20 31.83 -9.29 -4.96
C GLY A 20 31.84 -7.87 -4.35
N GLU A 21 32.21 -6.87 -5.11
CA GLU A 21 32.22 -5.46 -4.68
C GLU A 21 30.83 -4.83 -4.81
N PHE A 22 30.20 -4.56 -3.66
CA PHE A 22 28.91 -3.85 -3.55
C PHE A 22 28.79 -3.21 -2.16
N ASP A 23 27.93 -2.21 -2.03
CA ASP A 23 27.62 -1.60 -0.73
C ASP A 23 26.76 -2.54 0.12
N LYS A 24 27.42 -3.21 1.10
CA LYS A 24 26.79 -4.20 1.98
C LYS A 24 25.67 -3.60 2.84
N ASP A 25 25.80 -2.34 3.25
CA ASP A 25 24.80 -1.68 4.09
C ASP A 25 23.54 -1.35 3.30
N ILE A 26 23.69 -0.89 2.06
CA ILE A 26 22.57 -0.69 1.14
C ILE A 26 21.86 -2.01 0.87
N VAL A 27 22.60 -3.05 0.49
CA VAL A 27 22.02 -4.35 0.16
C VAL A 27 21.32 -4.96 1.38
N LYS A 28 21.90 -4.89 2.58
CA LYS A 28 21.27 -5.35 3.82
C LYS A 28 19.94 -4.64 4.07
N LYS A 29 19.87 -3.32 3.88
CA LYS A 29 18.64 -2.55 4.02
C LYS A 29 17.62 -2.93 2.95
N LEU A 30 18.02 -3.09 1.70
CA LEU A 30 17.14 -3.55 0.61
C LEU A 30 16.54 -4.92 0.93
N LEU A 31 17.36 -5.88 1.33
CA LEU A 31 16.90 -7.23 1.67
C LEU A 31 15.91 -7.23 2.84
N SER A 32 15.98 -6.24 3.73
CA SER A 32 15.00 -6.10 4.82
C SER A 32 13.60 -5.69 4.32
N TYR A 33 13.50 -5.05 3.14
CA TYR A 33 12.23 -4.74 2.47
C TYR A 33 11.76 -5.87 1.52
N HIS A 34 12.52 -6.93 1.37
CA HIS A 34 12.29 -7.97 0.38
C HIS A 34 11.24 -8.98 0.85
N ILE A 35 9.96 -8.66 0.67
CA ILE A 35 8.84 -9.60 0.86
C ILE A 35 8.49 -10.29 -0.46
N TYR A 36 8.67 -9.58 -1.57
CA TYR A 36 8.41 -10.04 -2.94
C TYR A 36 9.55 -9.64 -3.88
N PRO A 37 9.68 -10.29 -5.06
CA PRO A 37 10.68 -9.88 -6.02
C PRO A 37 10.51 -8.41 -6.41
N PHE A 38 11.59 -7.66 -6.40
CA PHE A 38 11.61 -6.30 -6.90
C PHE A 38 11.33 -6.29 -8.39
N LEU A 39 10.53 -5.35 -8.86
CA LEU A 39 10.38 -5.10 -10.29
C LEU A 39 11.48 -4.18 -10.78
N PHE A 40 12.04 -4.54 -11.91
CA PHE A 40 13.08 -3.81 -12.62
C PHE A 40 12.57 -3.32 -13.96
N ASN A 41 13.22 -2.27 -14.45
CA ASN A 41 12.87 -1.64 -15.70
C ASN A 41 14.06 -1.79 -16.66
N LYS A 42 13.81 -2.11 -17.94
CA LYS A 42 14.86 -2.21 -18.96
C LYS A 42 15.66 -0.91 -19.06
N ARG A 43 15.01 0.25 -18.94
CA ARG A 43 15.69 1.56 -18.93
C ARG A 43 16.70 1.73 -17.80
N GLN A 44 16.55 1.04 -16.67
CA GLN A 44 17.54 1.09 -15.59
C GLN A 44 18.83 0.40 -16.00
N TYR A 45 18.75 -0.77 -16.64
CA TYR A 45 19.91 -1.44 -17.21
C TYR A 45 20.60 -0.58 -18.24
N GLU A 46 19.85 0.04 -19.16
CA GLU A 46 20.38 0.89 -20.21
C GLU A 46 21.07 2.15 -19.65
N ARG A 47 20.44 2.85 -18.68
CA ARG A 47 21.03 4.06 -18.05
C ARG A 47 22.30 3.76 -17.27
N LEU A 48 22.36 2.62 -16.61
CA LEU A 48 23.48 2.20 -15.78
C LEU A 48 24.53 1.41 -16.57
N ASN A 49 24.31 1.23 -17.87
CA ASN A 49 25.17 0.43 -18.75
C ASN A 49 25.45 -0.97 -18.18
N LEU A 50 24.40 -1.63 -17.66
CA LEU A 50 24.47 -2.96 -17.09
C LEU A 50 23.97 -4.00 -18.08
N ASP A 51 24.59 -5.19 -18.06
CA ASP A 51 24.15 -6.31 -18.88
C ASP A 51 22.82 -6.87 -18.38
N ILE A 52 21.87 -7.05 -19.30
CA ILE A 52 20.61 -7.68 -18.98
C ILE A 52 20.80 -9.20 -18.92
N PRO A 53 20.54 -9.85 -17.77
CA PRO A 53 20.63 -11.30 -17.63
C PRO A 53 19.77 -12.03 -18.67
N ASN A 54 20.27 -13.13 -19.21
CA ASN A 54 19.61 -13.85 -20.30
C ASN A 54 18.18 -14.31 -19.97
N ASN A 55 17.94 -14.70 -18.70
CA ASN A 55 16.61 -15.07 -18.21
C ASN A 55 15.62 -13.90 -18.17
N LEU A 56 16.09 -12.64 -18.14
CA LEU A 56 15.25 -11.46 -18.17
C LEU A 56 15.04 -10.90 -19.57
N LYS A 57 15.94 -11.20 -20.52
CA LYS A 57 15.84 -10.71 -21.91
C LYS A 57 14.51 -11.08 -22.56
N SER A 58 14.07 -12.33 -22.39
CA SER A 58 12.78 -12.78 -22.92
C SER A 58 11.57 -12.11 -22.23
N GLN A 59 11.66 -11.90 -20.92
CA GLN A 59 10.61 -11.22 -20.16
C GLN A 59 10.44 -9.77 -20.61
N PHE A 60 11.54 -9.04 -20.81
CA PHE A 60 11.49 -7.66 -21.31
C PHE A 60 11.00 -7.54 -22.75
N GLN A 61 11.03 -8.58 -23.56
CA GLN A 61 10.47 -8.57 -24.90
C GLN A 61 8.94 -8.58 -24.90
N HIS A 62 8.32 -9.18 -23.88
CA HIS A 62 6.88 -9.45 -23.84
C HIS A 62 6.12 -8.61 -22.80
N THR A 63 6.78 -7.73 -22.06
CA THR A 63 6.13 -6.90 -21.02
C THR A 63 6.09 -5.42 -21.40
N SER A 64 4.99 -4.76 -21.03
CA SER A 64 4.85 -3.31 -21.15
C SER A 64 5.82 -2.52 -20.24
N TRP A 65 6.44 -3.18 -19.28
CA TRP A 65 7.28 -2.53 -18.25
C TRP A 65 8.65 -2.10 -18.74
N LYS A 66 9.11 -2.59 -19.89
CA LYS A 66 10.47 -2.36 -20.40
C LYS A 66 10.87 -0.89 -20.53
N ASN A 67 9.93 -0.01 -20.80
CA ASN A 67 10.18 1.40 -21.15
C ASN A 67 9.35 2.42 -20.36
N VAL A 68 8.78 2.05 -19.22
CA VAL A 68 7.98 2.96 -18.38
C VAL A 68 8.83 3.64 -17.32
N GLU A 69 8.38 4.78 -16.84
CA GLU A 69 9.00 5.47 -15.71
C GLU A 69 8.80 4.69 -14.41
N LEU A 70 9.69 4.87 -13.42
CA LEU A 70 9.59 4.16 -12.14
C LEU A 70 8.28 4.42 -11.41
N THR A 71 7.73 5.61 -11.50
CA THR A 71 6.43 5.96 -10.92
C THR A 71 5.28 5.24 -11.58
N THR A 72 5.36 5.04 -12.90
CA THR A 72 4.38 4.25 -13.65
C THR A 72 4.52 2.77 -13.27
N LEU A 73 5.75 2.25 -13.25
CA LEU A 73 6.02 0.87 -12.85
C LEU A 73 5.55 0.59 -11.41
N ALA A 74 5.75 1.52 -10.48
CA ALA A 74 5.27 1.39 -9.11
C ALA A 74 3.75 1.25 -9.04
N ASN A 75 3.00 1.92 -9.92
CA ASN A 75 1.54 1.81 -9.98
C ASN A 75 1.06 0.40 -10.33
N GLU A 76 1.88 -0.36 -11.08
CA GLU A 76 1.59 -1.75 -11.45
C GLU A 76 1.95 -2.74 -10.33
N THR A 77 2.66 -2.29 -9.27
CA THR A 77 3.02 -3.15 -8.14
C THR A 77 1.92 -3.18 -7.08
N VAL A 78 1.90 -4.23 -6.27
CA VAL A 78 0.95 -4.36 -5.15
C VAL A 78 1.10 -3.21 -4.16
N PHE A 79 2.33 -2.83 -3.83
CA PHE A 79 2.62 -1.87 -2.76
C PHE A 79 2.74 -0.41 -3.22
N LYS A 80 2.73 -0.15 -4.52
CA LYS A 80 2.74 1.20 -5.11
C LYS A 80 3.90 2.10 -4.66
N CYS A 81 5.03 1.51 -4.26
CA CYS A 81 6.17 2.20 -3.67
C CYS A 81 7.43 2.08 -4.50
N ILE A 82 8.35 3.04 -4.32
CA ILE A 82 9.69 3.05 -4.90
C ILE A 82 10.70 3.17 -3.76
N LEU A 83 11.56 2.18 -3.57
CA LEU A 83 12.66 2.31 -2.62
C LEU A 83 13.70 3.31 -3.13
N SER A 84 14.12 4.22 -2.26
CA SER A 84 15.06 5.31 -2.55
C SER A 84 16.11 5.42 -1.44
N LYS A 85 17.29 5.93 -1.80
CA LYS A 85 18.35 6.28 -0.85
C LYS A 85 18.10 7.65 -0.22
N ASP A 86 17.55 8.59 -0.97
CA ASP A 86 17.53 10.02 -0.62
C ASP A 86 16.13 10.63 -0.56
N LYS A 87 15.16 10.10 -1.35
CA LYS A 87 13.79 10.63 -1.44
C LYS A 87 12.87 10.00 -0.40
N ASN A 88 12.06 10.82 0.27
CA ASN A 88 11.13 10.40 1.31
C ASN A 88 9.69 10.88 1.08
N ILE A 89 9.41 11.54 -0.07
CA ILE A 89 8.05 11.93 -0.45
C ILE A 89 7.43 10.79 -1.25
N PHE A 90 6.24 10.35 -0.88
CA PHE A 90 5.54 9.27 -1.56
C PHE A 90 5.43 9.53 -3.10
N PRO A 91 5.63 8.54 -3.96
CA PRO A 91 5.75 7.09 -3.71
C PRO A 91 7.13 6.59 -3.26
N TYR A 92 8.09 7.48 -3.00
CA TYR A 92 9.42 7.09 -2.58
C TYR A 92 9.47 6.78 -1.08
N ILE A 93 10.14 5.67 -0.74
CA ILE A 93 10.42 5.24 0.62
C ILE A 93 11.93 5.26 0.81
N ASN A 94 12.41 6.11 1.71
CA ASN A 94 13.83 6.21 2.03
C ASN A 94 14.27 5.04 2.92
N ILE A 95 15.15 4.18 2.39
CA ILE A 95 15.63 2.99 3.12
C ILE A 95 16.43 3.33 4.40
N ASN A 96 16.86 4.57 4.56
CA ASN A 96 17.66 5.01 5.69
C ASN A 96 16.83 5.57 6.85
N CYS A 97 15.79 6.35 6.56
CA CYS A 97 15.13 7.18 7.59
C CYS A 97 13.60 7.30 7.42
N ASP A 98 12.96 6.46 6.62
CA ASP A 98 11.53 6.57 6.39
C ASP A 98 10.67 6.09 7.56
N LYS A 99 9.45 6.60 7.66
CA LYS A 99 8.42 6.10 8.58
C LYS A 99 7.84 4.76 8.14
N VAL A 100 7.77 4.53 6.83
CA VAL A 100 7.39 3.23 6.26
C VAL A 100 8.63 2.33 6.31
N LYS A 101 8.58 1.34 7.20
CA LYS A 101 9.66 0.36 7.42
C LYS A 101 9.45 -0.91 6.60
N THR A 102 10.27 -1.88 6.88
CA THR A 102 10.15 -3.25 6.36
C THR A 102 8.72 -3.77 6.48
N SER A 103 8.30 -4.61 5.55
CA SER A 103 6.92 -5.10 5.45
C SER A 103 5.86 -4.02 5.20
N LEU A 104 6.29 -2.84 4.74
CA LEU A 104 5.42 -1.69 4.46
C LEU A 104 4.52 -1.30 5.64
N THR A 105 5.09 -1.36 6.82
CA THR A 105 4.48 -0.89 8.06
C THR A 105 4.88 0.55 8.29
N GLY A 106 3.90 1.44 8.45
CA GLY A 106 4.15 2.83 8.83
C GLY A 106 3.69 3.10 10.24
N THR A 107 4.60 3.59 11.10
CA THR A 107 4.27 4.06 12.44
C THR A 107 4.44 5.56 12.52
N PHE A 108 3.42 6.24 13.03
CA PHE A 108 3.35 7.68 13.19
C PHE A 108 2.97 7.98 14.63
N PHE A 109 3.81 8.75 15.31
CA PHE A 109 3.55 9.18 16.67
C PHE A 109 2.55 10.35 16.73
N SER A 110 2.05 10.61 17.91
CA SER A 110 1.22 11.79 18.17
C SER A 110 1.88 13.06 17.64
N LEU A 111 1.08 13.94 17.04
CA LEU A 111 1.48 15.20 16.40
C LEU A 111 2.36 15.07 15.13
N GLU A 112 2.62 13.86 14.66
CA GLU A 112 3.30 13.67 13.36
C GLU A 112 2.29 13.73 12.21
N SER A 113 2.68 14.36 11.09
CA SER A 113 1.85 14.43 9.86
C SER A 113 1.49 13.04 9.34
N ARG A 114 0.23 12.87 8.95
CA ARG A 114 -0.33 11.65 8.36
C ARG A 114 -0.28 11.65 6.82
N GLU A 115 0.17 12.74 6.20
CA GLU A 115 0.14 12.90 4.74
C GLU A 115 0.74 11.72 3.98
N LYS A 116 1.86 11.17 4.46
CA LYS A 116 2.49 10.03 3.82
C LYS A 116 1.66 8.75 3.92
N ALA A 117 1.03 8.51 5.07
CA ALA A 117 0.13 7.37 5.24
C ALA A 117 -1.10 7.51 4.35
N LEU A 118 -1.70 8.69 4.32
CA LEU A 118 -2.87 8.99 3.49
C LEU A 118 -2.55 8.85 2.01
N ALA A 119 -1.44 9.43 1.54
CA ALA A 119 -1.00 9.31 0.14
C ALA A 119 -0.70 7.84 -0.27
N HIS A 120 -0.15 7.04 0.66
CA HIS A 120 0.08 5.62 0.41
C HIS A 120 -1.25 4.86 0.27
N ILE A 121 -2.17 5.03 1.23
CA ILE A 121 -3.47 4.35 1.23
C ILE A 121 -4.30 4.78 0.02
N GLU A 122 -4.36 6.08 -0.31
CA GLU A 122 -5.01 6.60 -1.51
C GLU A 122 -4.48 5.91 -2.78
N ARG A 123 -3.15 5.78 -2.88
CA ARG A 123 -2.53 5.11 -4.03
C ARG A 123 -2.86 3.62 -4.10
N LEU A 124 -2.93 2.92 -2.96
CA LEU A 124 -3.36 1.52 -2.92
C LEU A 124 -4.80 1.36 -3.40
N CYS A 125 -5.68 2.32 -3.07
CA CYS A 125 -7.08 2.31 -3.47
C CYS A 125 -7.33 2.72 -4.93
N LYS A 126 -6.36 3.34 -5.60
CA LYS A 126 -6.55 4.01 -6.91
C LYS A 126 -7.25 3.15 -7.96
N ASP A 127 -6.87 1.88 -8.06
CA ASP A 127 -7.38 0.95 -9.08
C ASP A 127 -8.37 -0.07 -8.52
N ALA A 128 -8.77 0.08 -7.25
CA ALA A 128 -9.63 -0.85 -6.55
C ALA A 128 -11.02 -0.96 -7.19
N ARG A 129 -11.54 -2.17 -7.28
CA ARG A 129 -12.93 -2.47 -7.68
C ARG A 129 -13.83 -2.67 -6.48
N THR A 130 -13.27 -3.21 -5.41
CA THR A 130 -13.96 -3.47 -4.16
C THR A 130 -13.12 -2.99 -2.99
N ILE A 131 -13.74 -2.29 -2.06
CA ILE A 131 -13.11 -1.87 -0.80
C ILE A 131 -14.02 -2.29 0.35
N THR A 132 -13.49 -3.13 1.24
CA THR A 132 -14.18 -3.53 2.46
C THR A 132 -13.61 -2.75 3.64
N ILE A 133 -14.45 -2.07 4.39
CA ILE A 133 -14.08 -1.29 5.57
C ILE A 133 -14.63 -1.98 6.80
N HIS A 134 -13.75 -2.33 7.70
CA HIS A 134 -14.09 -2.89 9.01
C HIS A 134 -13.62 -1.94 10.11
N ASP A 135 -14.54 -1.19 10.67
CA ASP A 135 -14.36 -0.46 11.91
C ASP A 135 -15.70 -0.41 12.66
N LYS A 136 -15.77 -1.07 13.81
CA LYS A 136 -17.00 -1.10 14.61
C LYS A 136 -17.41 0.26 15.19
N TYR A 137 -16.55 1.24 15.10
CA TYR A 137 -16.80 2.62 15.56
C TYR A 137 -16.83 3.63 14.42
N LEU A 138 -16.87 3.17 13.16
CA LEU A 138 -16.90 4.05 12.00
C LEU A 138 -18.04 5.07 12.11
N SER A 139 -17.69 6.33 12.17
CA SER A 139 -18.62 7.46 12.22
C SER A 139 -18.88 8.03 10.82
N VAL A 140 -19.90 8.88 10.71
CA VAL A 140 -20.22 9.63 9.49
C VAL A 140 -19.05 10.54 9.07
N ASP A 141 -18.41 11.20 10.04
CA ASP A 141 -17.26 12.09 9.80
C ASP A 141 -16.05 11.31 9.24
N GLU A 142 -15.77 10.13 9.79
CA GLU A 142 -14.71 9.27 9.29
C GLU A 142 -15.02 8.72 7.89
N ALA A 143 -16.27 8.32 7.64
CA ALA A 143 -16.72 7.91 6.33
C ALA A 143 -16.50 9.01 5.28
N GLN A 144 -16.80 10.27 5.63
CA GLN A 144 -16.58 11.41 4.76
C GLN A 144 -15.10 11.63 4.44
N LYS A 145 -14.21 11.47 5.41
CA LYS A 145 -12.76 11.55 5.21
C LYS A 145 -12.24 10.39 4.36
N ILE A 146 -12.75 9.17 4.59
CA ILE A 146 -12.42 7.99 3.77
C ILE A 146 -12.80 8.22 2.30
N CYS A 147 -13.93 8.86 2.00
CA CYS A 147 -14.30 9.21 0.63
C CYS A 147 -13.17 9.93 -0.12
N GLY A 148 -12.43 10.80 0.56
CA GLY A 148 -11.29 11.52 -0.01
C GLY A 148 -10.11 10.63 -0.42
N LEU A 149 -10.01 9.42 0.11
CA LEU A 149 -8.97 8.44 -0.24
C LEU A 149 -9.39 7.53 -1.40
N LEU A 150 -10.67 7.49 -1.73
CA LEU A 150 -11.21 6.56 -2.71
C LEU A 150 -11.28 7.19 -4.10
N PRO A 151 -11.02 6.42 -5.17
CA PRO A 151 -11.09 6.93 -6.53
C PRO A 151 -12.54 7.26 -6.91
N ALA A 152 -12.83 8.49 -7.30
CA ALA A 152 -14.12 8.91 -7.80
C ALA A 152 -14.39 8.33 -9.21
N ARG A 153 -14.58 7.02 -9.30
CA ARG A 153 -14.81 6.29 -10.55
C ARG A 153 -16.06 5.41 -10.48
N LYS A 154 -16.61 5.09 -11.64
CA LYS A 154 -17.76 4.19 -11.76
C LYS A 154 -17.42 2.76 -11.35
N GLY A 155 -18.40 2.08 -10.74
CA GLY A 155 -18.35 0.66 -10.46
C GLY A 155 -17.49 0.26 -9.26
N LEU A 156 -17.13 1.20 -8.37
CA LEU A 156 -16.54 0.84 -7.08
C LEU A 156 -17.61 0.28 -6.16
N THR A 157 -17.36 -0.90 -5.60
CA THR A 157 -18.19 -1.50 -4.55
C THR A 157 -17.54 -1.26 -3.19
N ILE A 158 -18.27 -0.64 -2.26
CA ILE A 158 -17.83 -0.39 -0.90
C ILE A 158 -18.63 -1.28 0.04
N ARG A 159 -17.95 -2.19 0.75
CA ARG A 159 -18.54 -3.06 1.77
C ARG A 159 -18.20 -2.51 3.14
N ILE A 160 -19.20 -2.35 3.99
CA ILE A 160 -19.02 -1.76 5.31
C ILE A 160 -19.43 -2.77 6.36
N HIS A 161 -18.51 -3.07 7.25
CA HIS A 161 -18.78 -3.77 8.48
C HIS A 161 -18.74 -2.76 9.65
N ASN A 162 -19.91 -2.33 10.06
CA ASN A 162 -20.07 -1.47 11.23
C ASN A 162 -20.98 -2.15 12.25
N ARG A 163 -20.44 -2.51 13.39
CA ARG A 163 -21.18 -3.05 14.53
C ARG A 163 -21.29 -2.08 15.67
N ASN A 164 -22.00 -1.03 15.48
CA ASN A 164 -22.54 -0.32 16.65
C ASN A 164 -23.85 -1.01 17.06
N ILE A 165 -23.78 -1.82 18.11
CA ILE A 165 -24.70 -2.90 18.46
C ILE A 165 -26.14 -2.43 18.75
N SER A 166 -26.35 -1.16 19.04
CA SER A 166 -27.66 -0.62 19.43
C SER A 166 -28.45 0.08 18.32
N ASN A 167 -27.84 0.44 17.19
CA ASN A 167 -28.48 1.19 16.08
C ASN A 167 -27.85 0.95 14.70
N THR A 168 -27.54 -0.30 14.39
CA THR A 168 -26.81 -0.69 13.16
C THR A 168 -27.47 -0.17 11.88
N THR A 169 -28.81 -0.25 11.78
CA THR A 169 -29.50 0.18 10.56
C THR A 169 -29.41 1.70 10.36
N TYR A 170 -29.55 2.49 11.41
CA TYR A 170 -29.51 3.95 11.32
C TYR A 170 -28.10 4.45 10.96
N ILE A 171 -27.06 3.91 11.58
CA ILE A 171 -25.67 4.29 11.31
C ILE A 171 -25.28 3.88 9.91
N PHE A 172 -25.62 2.66 9.49
CA PHE A 172 -25.35 2.20 8.11
C PHE A 172 -26.03 3.10 7.08
N THR A 173 -27.29 3.48 7.30
CA THR A 173 -28.02 4.37 6.39
C THR A 173 -27.31 5.72 6.23
N ASN A 174 -26.83 6.32 7.33
CA ASN A 174 -26.13 7.59 7.29
C ASN A 174 -24.77 7.48 6.58
N ILE A 175 -23.99 6.43 6.88
CA ILE A 175 -22.70 6.16 6.22
C ILE A 175 -22.91 5.88 4.74
N ASN A 176 -23.90 5.06 4.38
CA ASN A 176 -24.28 4.81 2.99
C ASN A 176 -24.59 6.12 2.26
N THR A 177 -25.37 6.99 2.88
CA THR A 177 -25.72 8.31 2.31
C THR A 177 -24.47 9.15 2.03
N VAL A 178 -23.47 9.13 2.90
CA VAL A 178 -22.20 9.84 2.69
C VAL A 178 -21.49 9.32 1.43
N PHE A 179 -21.30 8.02 1.32
CA PHE A 179 -20.64 7.43 0.16
C PHE A 179 -21.40 7.65 -1.15
N CYS A 180 -22.72 7.46 -1.15
CA CYS A 180 -23.56 7.68 -2.32
C CYS A 180 -23.63 9.16 -2.74
N ASN A 181 -23.57 10.08 -1.80
CA ASN A 181 -23.51 11.53 -2.10
C ASN A 181 -22.15 11.94 -2.68
N HIS A 182 -21.06 11.28 -2.24
CA HIS A 182 -19.74 11.55 -2.79
C HIS A 182 -19.61 11.07 -4.24
N CYS A 183 -20.11 9.87 -4.56
CA CYS A 183 -20.15 9.35 -5.92
C CYS A 183 -21.39 8.47 -6.13
N LYS A 184 -22.30 8.91 -7.01
CA LYS A 184 -23.56 8.21 -7.32
C LYS A 184 -23.36 6.86 -8.03
N ASP A 185 -22.20 6.66 -8.61
CA ASP A 185 -21.86 5.45 -9.36
C ASP A 185 -21.23 4.36 -8.45
N TRP A 186 -21.12 4.61 -7.14
CA TRP A 186 -20.66 3.62 -6.16
C TRP A 186 -21.82 2.75 -5.67
N THR A 187 -21.52 1.48 -5.48
CA THR A 187 -22.41 0.55 -4.77
C THR A 187 -21.94 0.43 -3.33
N VAL A 188 -22.83 0.65 -2.36
CA VAL A 188 -22.52 0.52 -0.93
C VAL A 188 -23.36 -0.57 -0.34
N GLU A 189 -22.74 -1.56 0.28
CA GLU A 189 -23.42 -2.72 0.85
C GLU A 189 -22.88 -3.07 2.25
N PRO A 190 -23.72 -3.60 3.15
CA PRO A 190 -23.26 -4.14 4.42
C PRO A 190 -22.49 -5.45 4.20
N THR A 191 -21.57 -5.76 5.12
CA THR A 191 -20.86 -7.04 5.11
C THR A 191 -20.66 -7.60 6.51
N ASP A 192 -20.73 -8.91 6.63
CA ASP A 192 -20.43 -9.66 7.86
C ASP A 192 -19.10 -10.44 7.75
N LEU A 193 -18.27 -10.08 6.79
CA LEU A 193 -17.06 -10.82 6.40
C LEU A 193 -16.01 -10.97 7.50
N LEU A 194 -16.03 -10.12 8.52
CA LEU A 194 -15.04 -10.15 9.60
C LEU A 194 -15.72 -10.41 10.95
N VAL A 195 -15.15 -11.37 11.67
CA VAL A 195 -15.70 -11.85 12.94
C VAL A 195 -15.58 -10.78 14.03
N ASN A 196 -16.56 -10.73 14.89
CA ASN A 196 -16.81 -9.75 15.95
C ASN A 196 -15.73 -9.56 17.01
N SER A 197 -14.72 -10.43 17.05
CA SER A 197 -13.68 -10.47 18.09
C SER A 197 -12.45 -9.63 17.77
N HIS A 198 -12.35 -9.05 16.56
CA HIS A 198 -11.17 -8.28 16.19
C HIS A 198 -11.21 -6.87 16.75
N HIS A 199 -10.11 -6.47 17.40
CA HIS A 199 -9.93 -5.10 17.91
C HIS A 199 -9.35 -4.15 16.87
N ASP A 200 -8.64 -4.69 15.87
CA ASP A 200 -8.04 -3.91 14.81
C ASP A 200 -9.06 -3.46 13.76
N ARG A 201 -8.70 -2.45 12.97
CA ARG A 201 -9.50 -1.92 11.88
C ARG A 201 -8.83 -2.31 10.57
N TYR A 202 -9.66 -2.59 9.59
CA TYR A 202 -9.18 -3.12 8.32
C TYR A 202 -9.79 -2.35 7.16
N MET A 203 -8.95 -2.07 6.17
CA MET A 203 -9.40 -1.74 4.82
C MET A 203 -8.89 -2.85 3.92
N ILE A 204 -9.79 -3.61 3.32
CA ILE A 204 -9.45 -4.70 2.39
C ILE A 204 -9.74 -4.22 0.98
N ILE A 205 -8.75 -4.33 0.10
CA ILE A 205 -8.77 -3.87 -1.28
C ILE A 205 -8.81 -5.10 -2.19
N ASP A 206 -9.86 -5.20 -3.03
CA ASP A 206 -10.08 -6.27 -4.00
C ASP A 206 -9.99 -7.69 -3.40
N ASP A 207 -10.42 -7.84 -2.16
CA ASP A 207 -10.38 -9.09 -1.39
C ASP A 207 -8.97 -9.75 -1.29
N ASN A 208 -7.92 -9.01 -1.61
CA ASN A 208 -6.55 -9.50 -1.74
C ASN A 208 -5.56 -8.76 -0.83
N LEU A 209 -5.65 -7.44 -0.76
CA LEU A 209 -4.72 -6.61 -0.01
C LEU A 209 -5.41 -6.05 1.22
N ALA A 210 -4.78 -6.20 2.39
CA ALA A 210 -5.27 -5.65 3.65
C ALA A 210 -4.39 -4.49 4.13
N VAL A 211 -5.02 -3.39 4.49
CA VAL A 211 -4.43 -2.33 5.31
C VAL A 211 -5.00 -2.48 6.71
N ILE A 212 -4.15 -2.82 7.67
CA ILE A 212 -4.51 -3.02 9.08
C ILE A 212 -4.13 -1.76 9.84
N LEU A 213 -5.06 -1.20 10.59
CA LEU A 213 -4.83 -0.05 11.48
C LEU A 213 -4.89 -0.50 12.93
N THR A 214 -3.87 -0.19 13.72
CA THR A 214 -3.83 -0.52 15.16
C THR A 214 -4.76 0.35 16.00
N SER A 215 -5.27 1.43 15.41
CA SER A 215 -6.27 2.32 16.04
C SER A 215 -7.36 2.68 15.02
N GLY A 216 -8.42 3.39 15.44
CA GLY A 216 -9.53 3.75 14.56
C GLY A 216 -9.11 4.60 13.37
N PHE A 217 -9.93 4.58 12.32
CA PHE A 217 -9.74 5.45 11.16
C PHE A 217 -9.64 6.94 11.55
N SER A 218 -10.29 7.38 12.63
CA SER A 218 -10.14 8.73 13.17
C SER A 218 -8.68 9.14 13.36
N ASN A 219 -7.83 8.24 13.86
CA ASN A 219 -6.41 8.51 14.13
C ASN A 219 -5.53 8.49 12.86
N LEU A 220 -6.06 7.97 11.75
CA LEU A 220 -5.42 8.10 10.43
C LEU A 220 -5.59 9.51 9.87
N PHE A 221 -6.71 10.18 10.20
CA PHE A 221 -7.02 11.53 9.69
C PHE A 221 -6.69 12.67 10.66
N SER A 222 -6.27 12.32 11.87
CA SER A 222 -5.91 13.29 12.91
C SER A 222 -4.71 12.76 13.69
N ASP A 223 -3.98 13.64 14.32
CA ASP A 223 -2.68 13.36 14.93
C ASP A 223 -2.62 13.27 16.46
N PRO A 224 -3.75 13.26 17.24
CA PRO A 224 -3.66 13.29 18.70
C PRO A 224 -3.14 11.99 19.32
N LYS A 225 -3.11 10.89 18.58
CA LYS A 225 -2.66 9.58 19.05
C LYS A 225 -1.76 8.91 18.04
N ASP A 226 -0.93 7.99 18.53
CA ASP A 226 -0.11 7.14 17.70
C ASP A 226 -0.98 6.25 16.81
N ILE A 227 -0.48 5.98 15.62
CA ILE A 227 -1.06 5.00 14.71
C ILE A 227 0.02 4.20 14.00
N THR A 228 -0.22 2.92 13.87
CA THR A 228 0.55 2.05 12.96
C THR A 228 -0.40 1.47 11.94
N TYR A 229 -0.01 1.49 10.67
CA TYR A 229 -0.66 0.70 9.64
C TYR A 229 0.29 -0.33 9.07
N ILE A 230 -0.27 -1.47 8.68
CA ILE A 230 0.45 -2.60 8.10
C ILE A 230 -0.25 -2.94 6.79
N VAL A 231 0.53 -3.06 5.70
CA VAL A 231 0.01 -3.50 4.40
C VAL A 231 0.47 -4.93 4.14
N GLY A 232 -0.46 -5.81 3.83
CA GLY A 232 -0.15 -7.22 3.57
C GLY A 232 -1.21 -7.92 2.73
N SER A 233 -0.90 -9.13 2.26
CA SER A 233 -1.89 -9.98 1.59
C SER A 233 -2.90 -10.51 2.59
N VAL A 234 -4.17 -10.58 2.18
CA VAL A 234 -5.24 -11.23 2.97
C VAL A 234 -4.91 -12.69 3.27
N ASP A 235 -4.35 -13.42 2.31
CA ASP A 235 -3.97 -14.83 2.47
C ASP A 235 -2.85 -15.05 3.49
N SER A 236 -1.97 -14.07 3.65
CA SER A 236 -0.87 -14.14 4.62
C SER A 236 -1.29 -13.76 6.04
N ASN A 237 -2.47 -13.19 6.21
CA ASN A 237 -2.97 -12.75 7.50
C ASN A 237 -3.86 -13.83 8.12
N PRO A 238 -3.41 -14.51 9.20
CA PRO A 238 -4.19 -15.57 9.85
C PRO A 238 -5.53 -15.07 10.42
N LEU A 239 -5.68 -13.76 10.68
CA LEU A 239 -6.91 -13.15 11.18
C LEU A 239 -7.97 -12.98 10.07
N MET A 240 -7.57 -13.07 8.80
CA MET A 240 -8.44 -12.93 7.62
C MET A 240 -8.81 -14.27 6.99
N ARG A 241 -8.25 -15.38 7.50
CA ARG A 241 -8.65 -16.73 7.05
C ARG A 241 -10.03 -17.07 7.60
N LYS A 242 -10.92 -17.45 6.70
CA LYS A 242 -12.23 -18.02 7.03
C LYS A 242 -12.09 -19.39 7.71
#